data_1a77e3d3b6aab585270eba5ce42350f6
#
_entry.id   1a77e3d3b6aab585270eba5ce42350f6
#
_cell.length_a   1.000
_cell.length_b   1.000
_cell.length_c   1.000
_cell.angle_alpha   90.00
_cell.angle_beta   90.00
_cell.angle_gamma   90.00
#
_symmetry.space_group_name_H-M   'P 1'
#
loop_
_entity.id
_entity.type
_entity.pdbx_description
1 polymer ?
#
loop_
_entity_poly.entity_id
_entity_poly.type
_entity_poly.pdbx_seq_one_letter_code
_entity_poly.pdbx_strand_id
1 'polypeptide(L)'
;MGHAIPLWTPPALPVTGSSDSFPVRRIFCVGRNYAEHQKEMGGDGREQPFFFLKTEHALVPGGGEVHYPAKTSNYHYETELVVALAKGGRRIDAKRANQHIFGSAVGLDMTRRDLQQWGKDHGRPWDFGKNFDESAPCGELSPAAKLGHPSKGAIWLKVNGKERQRADLADMIWSVPEQIAYLSEHYMLEPGDVIFTGTPAGVGPVKPGDELLAGIDGVGELKVKIVAAL
;
A
#
# COMPACT_ATOMS: atom_id res chain seq x y z
N MET A 1 24.78 -20.63 -16.90
CA MET A 1 23.56 -21.21 -17.52
C MET A 1 22.81 -20.08 -18.20
N GLY A 2 22.30 -20.28 -19.43
CA GLY A 2 21.43 -19.31 -20.10
C GLY A 2 20.00 -19.41 -19.60
N HIS A 3 19.21 -18.34 -19.78
CA HIS A 3 17.76 -18.31 -19.49
C HIS A 3 16.98 -18.55 -20.79
N ALA A 4 15.89 -19.30 -20.70
CA ALA A 4 15.03 -19.58 -21.87
C ALA A 4 14.29 -18.33 -22.40
N ILE A 5 14.11 -17.33 -21.53
CA ILE A 5 13.57 -16.00 -21.85
C ILE A 5 14.45 -14.94 -21.19
N PRO A 6 14.44 -13.68 -21.64
CA PRO A 6 15.16 -12.60 -20.98
C PRO A 6 14.73 -12.46 -19.51
N LEU A 7 15.68 -12.18 -18.62
CA LEU A 7 15.33 -11.82 -17.24
C LEU A 7 14.59 -10.48 -17.24
N TRP A 8 13.53 -10.40 -16.46
CA TRP A 8 12.86 -9.12 -16.22
C TRP A 8 13.61 -8.34 -15.14
N THR A 9 13.55 -7.03 -15.23
CA THR A 9 14.01 -6.14 -14.16
C THR A 9 12.86 -5.92 -13.19
N PRO A 10 13.05 -6.15 -11.88
CA PRO A 10 12.00 -5.88 -10.90
C PRO A 10 11.67 -4.38 -10.90
N PRO A 11 10.40 -3.98 -10.78
CA PRO A 11 10.03 -2.59 -10.59
C PRO A 11 10.65 -2.08 -9.29
N ALA A 12 11.02 -0.80 -9.27
CA ALA A 12 11.74 -0.21 -8.17
C ALA A 12 11.17 1.16 -7.78
N LEU A 13 11.14 1.46 -6.48
CA LEU A 13 10.73 2.75 -5.97
C LEU A 13 11.92 3.73 -5.96
N PRO A 14 11.70 4.99 -6.33
CA PRO A 14 12.71 6.03 -6.15
C PRO A 14 12.99 6.24 -4.65
N VAL A 15 14.22 6.67 -4.33
CA VAL A 15 14.62 6.94 -2.94
C VAL A 15 14.92 8.44 -2.80
N THR A 16 14.23 9.10 -1.88
CA THR A 16 14.36 10.55 -1.65
C THR A 16 15.80 10.95 -1.36
N GLY A 17 16.33 11.85 -2.20
CA GLY A 17 17.69 12.39 -2.06
C GLY A 17 18.79 11.39 -2.42
N SER A 18 18.50 10.39 -3.24
CA SER A 18 19.46 9.45 -3.81
C SER A 18 19.19 9.24 -5.31
N SER A 19 20.22 8.87 -6.04
CA SER A 19 20.09 8.33 -7.40
C SER A 19 19.78 6.83 -7.42
N ASP A 20 19.84 6.16 -6.25
CA ASP A 20 19.54 4.75 -6.12
C ASP A 20 18.04 4.53 -6.09
N SER A 21 17.62 3.33 -6.48
CA SER A 21 16.25 2.88 -6.40
C SER A 21 16.15 1.64 -5.52
N PHE A 22 14.98 1.44 -4.92
CA PHE A 22 14.68 0.30 -4.06
C PHE A 22 13.90 -0.74 -4.85
N PRO A 23 14.47 -1.90 -5.21
CA PRO A 23 13.78 -2.95 -5.96
C PRO A 23 12.70 -3.61 -5.09
N VAL A 24 11.48 -3.70 -5.63
CA VAL A 24 10.34 -4.29 -4.93
C VAL A 24 10.22 -5.77 -5.29
N ARG A 25 10.09 -6.61 -4.25
CA ARG A 25 9.98 -8.06 -4.37
C ARG A 25 8.51 -8.52 -4.24
N ARG A 26 7.86 -8.17 -3.14
CA ARG A 26 6.47 -8.51 -2.83
C ARG A 26 5.78 -7.32 -2.22
N ILE A 27 4.48 -7.21 -2.45
CA ILE A 27 3.64 -6.18 -1.86
C ILE A 27 2.62 -6.89 -0.96
N PHE A 28 2.79 -6.76 0.36
CA PHE A 28 1.81 -7.18 1.36
C PHE A 28 0.88 -6.00 1.65
N CYS A 29 -0.41 -6.27 1.75
CA CYS A 29 -1.41 -5.26 2.11
C CYS A 29 -2.22 -5.77 3.29
N VAL A 30 -2.34 -4.97 4.35
CA VAL A 30 -3.20 -5.31 5.48
C VAL A 30 -4.62 -4.80 5.26
N GLY A 31 -5.61 -5.64 5.50
CA GLY A 31 -7.00 -5.23 5.43
C GLY A 31 -7.50 -4.66 6.77
N ARG A 32 -8.34 -3.60 6.70
CA ARG A 32 -9.11 -3.06 7.84
C ARG A 32 -8.28 -2.65 9.06
N ASN A 33 -7.21 -1.88 8.85
CA ASN A 33 -6.28 -1.51 9.92
C ASN A 33 -6.56 -0.15 10.59
N TYR A 34 -7.69 0.49 10.33
CA TYR A 34 -8.16 1.70 11.03
C TYR A 34 -9.55 1.47 11.58
N ALA A 35 -9.80 1.87 12.84
CA ALA A 35 -11.05 1.56 13.54
C ALA A 35 -12.28 2.13 12.83
N GLU A 36 -12.23 3.35 12.35
CA GLU A 36 -13.36 3.97 11.63
C GLU A 36 -13.57 3.30 10.26
N HIS A 37 -12.51 2.97 9.54
CA HIS A 37 -12.61 2.21 8.29
C HIS A 37 -13.15 0.78 8.53
N GLN A 38 -12.73 0.15 9.63
CA GLN A 38 -13.25 -1.17 10.01
C GLN A 38 -14.76 -1.12 10.25
N LYS A 39 -15.28 -0.07 10.92
CA LYS A 39 -16.73 0.14 11.11
C LYS A 39 -17.46 0.35 9.78
N GLU A 40 -16.92 1.16 8.86
CA GLU A 40 -17.48 1.34 7.49
C GLU A 40 -17.62 0.00 6.76
N MET A 41 -16.70 -0.93 7.01
CA MET A 41 -16.65 -2.25 6.37
C MET A 41 -17.35 -3.35 7.18
N GLY A 42 -18.04 -3.01 8.28
CA GLY A 42 -18.86 -3.90 9.10
C GLY A 42 -18.09 -4.75 10.12
N GLY A 43 -16.89 -4.33 10.54
CA GLY A 43 -16.13 -4.96 11.61
C GLY A 43 -16.29 -4.23 12.95
N ASP A 44 -15.99 -4.90 14.06
CA ASP A 44 -16.25 -4.42 15.43
C ASP A 44 -15.15 -4.72 16.46
N GLY A 45 -13.90 -4.55 16.15
CA GLY A 45 -12.88 -4.74 17.16
C GLY A 45 -11.48 -5.05 16.63
N ARG A 46 -10.56 -5.42 17.52
CA ARG A 46 -9.21 -5.82 17.20
C ARG A 46 -9.15 -7.30 16.83
N GLU A 47 -9.66 -7.63 15.65
CA GLU A 47 -9.49 -8.97 15.06
C GLU A 47 -8.02 -9.22 14.70
N GLN A 48 -7.67 -10.49 14.47
CA GLN A 48 -6.36 -10.81 13.90
C GLN A 48 -6.17 -10.10 12.56
N PRO A 49 -4.99 -9.52 12.29
CA PRO A 49 -4.74 -8.88 11.02
C PRO A 49 -4.78 -9.92 9.91
N PHE A 50 -5.40 -9.59 8.82
CA PHE A 50 -5.33 -10.40 7.62
C PHE A 50 -4.65 -9.64 6.50
N PHE A 51 -3.96 -10.38 5.66
CA PHE A 51 -3.15 -9.83 4.58
C PHE A 51 -3.58 -10.44 3.26
N PHE A 52 -3.45 -9.64 2.21
CA PHE A 52 -3.48 -10.08 0.83
C PHE A 52 -2.24 -9.57 0.12
N LEU A 53 -1.98 -10.07 -1.07
CA LEU A 53 -0.80 -9.72 -1.84
C LEU A 53 -1.22 -8.93 -3.09
N LYS A 54 -0.35 -8.01 -3.49
CA LYS A 54 -0.26 -7.53 -4.86
C LYS A 54 1.07 -8.02 -5.43
N THR A 55 1.09 -8.32 -6.72
CA THR A 55 2.34 -8.60 -7.42
C THR A 55 3.13 -7.31 -7.58
N GLU A 56 4.43 -7.43 -7.77
CA GLU A 56 5.30 -6.28 -8.04
C GLU A 56 4.89 -5.51 -9.30
N HIS A 57 4.22 -6.16 -10.25
CA HIS A 57 3.69 -5.51 -11.46
C HIS A 57 2.49 -4.58 -11.23
N ALA A 58 1.87 -4.67 -10.05
CA ALA A 58 0.85 -3.71 -9.64
C ALA A 58 1.42 -2.31 -9.35
N LEU A 59 2.76 -2.21 -9.13
CA LEU A 59 3.44 -0.99 -8.71
C LEU A 59 3.46 0.06 -9.82
N VAL A 60 3.12 1.32 -9.45
CA VAL A 60 3.36 2.52 -10.25
C VAL A 60 4.32 3.41 -9.48
N PRO A 61 5.64 3.33 -9.76
CA PRO A 61 6.64 4.08 -9.01
C PRO A 61 6.52 5.59 -9.23
N GLY A 62 6.52 6.37 -8.14
CA GLY A 62 6.44 7.83 -8.19
C GLY A 62 5.03 8.38 -8.51
N GLY A 63 4.05 7.54 -8.75
CA GLY A 63 2.71 7.96 -9.16
C GLY A 63 2.62 8.36 -10.63
N GLY A 64 1.91 9.46 -10.95
CA GLY A 64 1.69 9.91 -12.32
C GLY A 64 0.36 9.42 -12.89
N GLU A 65 0.33 9.00 -14.15
CA GLU A 65 -0.90 8.51 -14.79
C GLU A 65 -1.17 7.05 -14.42
N VAL A 66 -2.42 6.75 -14.10
CA VAL A 66 -2.94 5.41 -13.79
C VAL A 66 -4.19 5.18 -14.62
N HIS A 67 -4.21 4.10 -15.38
CA HIS A 67 -5.33 3.79 -16.26
C HIS A 67 -6.53 3.27 -15.46
N TYR A 68 -7.71 3.74 -15.83
CA TYR A 68 -8.95 3.20 -15.27
C TYR A 68 -9.04 1.72 -15.68
N PRO A 69 -9.09 0.77 -14.71
CA PRO A 69 -8.96 -0.64 -15.06
C PRO A 69 -10.19 -1.19 -15.76
N ALA A 70 -9.98 -2.17 -16.65
CA ALA A 70 -11.06 -2.91 -17.27
C ALA A 70 -11.87 -3.73 -16.24
N LYS A 71 -13.09 -4.15 -16.63
CA LYS A 71 -13.95 -5.06 -15.84
C LYS A 71 -14.39 -4.53 -14.47
N THR A 72 -14.44 -3.22 -14.29
CA THR A 72 -15.02 -2.60 -13.10
C THR A 72 -15.79 -1.34 -13.48
N SER A 73 -16.81 -1.03 -12.70
CA SER A 73 -17.52 0.26 -12.71
C SER A 73 -17.39 0.99 -11.37
N ASN A 74 -16.59 0.45 -10.45
CA ASN A 74 -16.46 0.98 -9.10
C ASN A 74 -15.00 0.90 -8.62
N TYR A 75 -14.16 1.81 -9.13
CA TYR A 75 -12.72 1.90 -8.86
C TYR A 75 -12.45 2.88 -7.74
N HIS A 76 -11.88 2.43 -6.63
CA HIS A 76 -11.68 3.19 -5.41
C HIS A 76 -10.21 3.45 -5.10
N TYR A 77 -9.94 4.58 -4.44
CA TYR A 77 -8.67 4.88 -3.78
C TYR A 77 -8.69 4.43 -2.32
N GLU A 78 -7.52 4.08 -1.80
CA GLU A 78 -7.23 3.81 -0.39
C GLU A 78 -5.82 4.34 -0.11
N THR A 79 -5.68 5.49 0.61
CA THR A 79 -4.37 6.04 0.93
C THR A 79 -3.74 5.32 2.11
N GLU A 80 -2.45 5.00 2.01
CA GLU A 80 -1.74 4.17 2.97
C GLU A 80 -0.30 4.63 3.22
N LEU A 81 0.17 4.44 4.45
CA LEU A 81 1.60 4.40 4.70
C LEU A 81 2.15 3.11 4.09
N VAL A 82 3.23 3.24 3.33
CA VAL A 82 3.97 2.11 2.78
C VAL A 82 5.30 1.98 3.51
N VAL A 83 5.65 0.77 3.94
CA VAL A 83 6.90 0.49 4.63
C VAL A 83 7.71 -0.51 3.82
N ALA A 84 8.96 -0.18 3.51
CA ALA A 84 9.88 -1.01 2.75
C ALA A 84 10.90 -1.68 3.68
N LEU A 85 11.21 -2.97 3.46
CA LEU A 85 12.12 -3.74 4.29
C LEU A 85 13.51 -3.87 3.67
N ALA A 86 14.55 -3.42 4.42
CA ALA A 86 15.96 -3.61 4.06
C ALA A 86 16.49 -4.98 4.52
N LYS A 87 15.84 -5.60 5.50
CA LYS A 87 16.26 -6.88 6.08
C LYS A 87 15.07 -7.82 6.20
N GLY A 88 15.28 -9.05 5.83
CA GLY A 88 14.31 -10.12 6.02
C GLY A 88 14.42 -10.80 7.39
N GLY A 89 13.62 -11.85 7.57
CA GLY A 89 13.63 -12.68 8.77
C GLY A 89 12.34 -13.46 8.96
N ARG A 90 12.39 -14.39 9.88
CA ARG A 90 11.24 -15.14 10.41
C ARG A 90 11.10 -14.88 11.89
N ARG A 91 9.84 -14.87 12.40
CA ARG A 91 9.53 -14.66 13.82
C ARG A 91 10.22 -13.43 14.39
N ILE A 92 10.12 -12.33 13.68
CA ILE A 92 10.71 -11.05 14.07
C ILE A 92 9.96 -10.54 15.30
N ASP A 93 10.68 -10.26 16.37
CA ASP A 93 10.10 -9.61 17.56
C ASP A 93 9.66 -8.19 17.19
N ALA A 94 8.42 -7.83 17.54
CA ALA A 94 7.87 -6.49 17.29
C ALA A 94 8.77 -5.37 17.84
N LYS A 95 9.45 -5.59 18.97
CA LYS A 95 10.41 -4.63 19.56
C LYS A 95 11.64 -4.40 18.69
N ARG A 96 11.93 -5.30 17.74
CA ARG A 96 13.07 -5.20 16.82
C ARG A 96 12.64 -4.93 15.38
N ALA A 97 11.35 -4.93 15.08
CA ALA A 97 10.83 -4.83 13.74
C ALA A 97 11.31 -3.56 12.99
N ASN A 98 11.45 -2.44 13.69
CA ASN A 98 11.97 -1.20 13.12
C ASN A 98 13.39 -1.33 12.55
N GLN A 99 14.21 -2.27 13.03
CA GLN A 99 15.56 -2.52 12.52
C GLN A 99 15.57 -3.18 11.13
N HIS A 100 14.42 -3.65 10.67
CA HIS A 100 14.23 -4.27 9.36
C HIS A 100 13.80 -3.25 8.30
N ILE A 101 13.34 -2.06 8.71
CA ILE A 101 12.76 -1.05 7.82
C ILE A 101 13.87 -0.26 7.11
N PHE A 102 13.76 -0.19 5.78
CA PHE A 102 14.55 0.72 4.94
C PHE A 102 14.03 2.15 5.02
N GLY A 103 12.73 2.33 4.86
CA GLY A 103 12.08 3.62 4.78
C GLY A 103 10.57 3.50 4.57
N SER A 104 9.92 4.65 4.40
CA SER A 104 8.48 4.76 4.23
C SER A 104 8.12 5.67 3.05
N ALA A 105 6.96 5.42 2.46
CA ALA A 105 6.39 6.22 1.37
C ALA A 105 4.88 6.40 1.55
N VAL A 106 4.29 7.26 0.74
CA VAL A 106 2.83 7.34 0.55
C VAL A 106 2.44 6.42 -0.58
N GLY A 107 1.42 5.57 -0.40
CA GLY A 107 0.90 4.70 -1.45
C GLY A 107 -0.62 4.75 -1.56
N LEU A 108 -1.13 4.20 -2.65
CA LEU A 108 -2.55 3.98 -2.88
C LEU A 108 -2.81 2.50 -3.14
N ASP A 109 -3.62 1.84 -2.29
CA ASP A 109 -4.15 0.50 -2.56
C ASP A 109 -5.41 0.61 -3.41
N MET A 110 -5.21 0.76 -4.72
CA MET A 110 -6.31 0.92 -5.67
C MET A 110 -7.12 -0.36 -5.79
N THR A 111 -8.45 -0.21 -5.79
CA THR A 111 -9.38 -1.32 -5.59
C THR A 111 -10.51 -1.30 -6.61
N ARG A 112 -10.72 -2.41 -7.32
CA ARG A 112 -11.97 -2.69 -8.05
C ARG A 112 -13.00 -3.17 -7.03
N ARG A 113 -13.75 -2.24 -6.46
CA ARG A 113 -14.60 -2.48 -5.28
C ARG A 113 -15.72 -3.47 -5.54
N ASP A 114 -16.31 -3.43 -6.71
CA ASP A 114 -17.33 -4.38 -7.16
C ASP A 114 -16.81 -5.82 -7.22
N LEU A 115 -15.60 -6.03 -7.74
CA LEU A 115 -14.98 -7.36 -7.80
C LEU A 115 -14.52 -7.84 -6.43
N GLN A 116 -14.03 -6.94 -5.58
CA GLN A 116 -13.72 -7.28 -4.18
C GLN A 116 -14.99 -7.71 -3.44
N GLN A 117 -16.09 -6.96 -3.61
CA GLN A 117 -17.37 -7.30 -2.97
C GLN A 117 -17.90 -8.63 -3.47
N TRP A 118 -17.86 -8.87 -4.78
CA TRP A 118 -18.21 -10.16 -5.34
C TRP A 118 -17.40 -11.31 -4.71
N GLY A 119 -16.10 -11.15 -4.53
CA GLY A 119 -15.24 -12.11 -3.85
C GLY A 119 -15.68 -12.38 -2.42
N LYS A 120 -16.03 -11.33 -1.65
CA LYS A 120 -16.56 -11.46 -0.28
C LYS A 120 -17.86 -12.24 -0.25
N ASP A 121 -18.82 -11.89 -1.10
CA ASP A 121 -20.15 -12.47 -1.13
C ASP A 121 -20.15 -13.96 -1.50
N HIS A 122 -19.12 -14.39 -2.26
CA HIS A 122 -18.97 -15.77 -2.74
C HIS A 122 -17.87 -16.56 -2.02
N GLY A 123 -17.23 -16.00 -0.97
CA GLY A 123 -16.12 -16.65 -0.27
C GLY A 123 -14.92 -16.95 -1.20
N ARG A 124 -14.63 -16.05 -2.13
CA ARG A 124 -13.54 -16.17 -3.11
C ARG A 124 -12.38 -15.21 -2.77
N PRO A 125 -11.17 -15.52 -3.26
CA PRO A 125 -10.03 -14.59 -3.15
C PRO A 125 -10.35 -13.21 -3.72
N TRP A 126 -9.65 -12.18 -3.20
CA TRP A 126 -9.84 -10.79 -3.61
C TRP A 126 -8.95 -10.36 -4.79
N ASP A 127 -8.20 -11.28 -5.38
CA ASP A 127 -7.17 -10.97 -6.38
C ASP A 127 -7.69 -10.09 -7.50
N PHE A 128 -8.83 -10.41 -8.13
CA PHE A 128 -9.39 -9.57 -9.21
C PHE A 128 -9.80 -8.16 -8.74
N GLY A 129 -10.10 -8.02 -7.46
CA GLY A 129 -10.43 -6.73 -6.85
C GLY A 129 -9.21 -5.93 -6.38
N LYS A 130 -8.12 -6.62 -6.01
CA LYS A 130 -6.97 -6.02 -5.31
C LYS A 130 -5.65 -6.18 -6.04
N ASN A 131 -5.40 -7.28 -6.76
CA ASN A 131 -4.14 -7.58 -7.41
C ASN A 131 -4.26 -7.51 -8.94
N PHE A 132 -4.03 -6.34 -9.51
CA PHE A 132 -4.10 -6.08 -10.94
C PHE A 132 -3.11 -4.97 -11.30
N ASP A 133 -2.81 -4.84 -12.58
CA ASP A 133 -1.85 -3.86 -13.09
C ASP A 133 -2.20 -2.44 -12.63
N GLU A 134 -1.18 -1.66 -12.29
CA GLU A 134 -1.28 -0.28 -11.81
C GLU A 134 -2.13 -0.09 -10.55
N SER A 135 -2.35 -1.15 -9.75
CA SER A 135 -3.16 -1.06 -8.54
C SER A 135 -2.41 -0.64 -7.28
N ALA A 136 -1.11 -0.36 -7.37
CA ALA A 136 -0.26 0.07 -6.26
C ALA A 136 0.60 1.31 -6.62
N PRO A 137 0.02 2.48 -6.92
CA PRO A 137 0.79 3.71 -7.02
C PRO A 137 1.52 3.98 -5.70
N CYS A 138 2.82 4.25 -5.76
CA CYS A 138 3.64 4.46 -4.58
C CYS A 138 4.68 5.56 -4.83
N GLY A 139 4.76 6.53 -3.92
CA GLY A 139 5.69 7.65 -3.99
C GLY A 139 7.13 7.25 -3.70
N GLU A 140 8.00 8.25 -3.58
CA GLU A 140 9.40 8.03 -3.23
C GLU A 140 9.54 7.52 -1.80
N LEU A 141 10.48 6.60 -1.58
CA LEU A 141 10.84 6.11 -0.26
C LEU A 141 11.72 7.12 0.48
N SER A 142 11.22 7.62 1.60
CA SER A 142 12.02 8.39 2.56
C SER A 142 12.76 7.43 3.50
N PRO A 143 14.12 7.39 3.47
CA PRO A 143 14.89 6.45 4.29
C PRO A 143 14.67 6.64 5.80
N ALA A 144 14.50 5.55 6.53
CA ALA A 144 14.30 5.57 7.99
C ALA A 144 15.47 6.23 8.74
N ALA A 145 16.68 6.19 8.19
CA ALA A 145 17.84 6.89 8.74
C ALA A 145 17.66 8.41 8.82
N LYS A 146 16.80 8.99 7.95
CA LYS A 146 16.49 10.43 7.94
C LYS A 146 15.14 10.73 8.57
N LEU A 147 14.14 9.90 8.28
CA LEU A 147 12.75 10.10 8.69
C LEU A 147 12.44 9.54 10.08
N GLY A 148 13.16 8.50 10.51
CA GLY A 148 12.74 7.64 11.62
C GLY A 148 11.64 6.65 11.20
N HIS A 149 10.78 6.32 12.16
CA HIS A 149 9.68 5.37 11.96
C HIS A 149 8.35 6.06 12.27
N PRO A 150 7.63 6.56 11.25
CA PRO A 150 6.38 7.28 11.44
C PRO A 150 5.34 6.40 12.14
N SER A 151 4.77 6.90 13.25
CA SER A 151 3.73 6.22 14.03
C SER A 151 2.61 7.17 14.47
N LYS A 152 2.71 8.45 14.08
CA LYS A 152 1.73 9.51 14.31
C LYS A 152 1.87 10.59 13.24
N GLY A 153 0.89 11.47 13.14
CA GLY A 153 0.83 12.52 12.14
C GLY A 153 -0.26 12.25 11.10
N ALA A 154 -0.67 13.30 10.41
CA ALA A 154 -1.80 13.18 9.50
C ALA A 154 -1.47 12.31 8.28
N ILE A 155 -2.39 11.41 7.96
CA ILE A 155 -2.52 10.72 6.68
C ILE A 155 -3.79 11.24 6.01
N TRP A 156 -3.70 11.69 4.75
CA TRP A 156 -4.81 12.33 4.07
C TRP A 156 -4.81 12.10 2.56
N LEU A 157 -5.98 12.26 1.94
CA LEU A 157 -6.13 12.23 0.48
C LEU A 157 -7.16 13.26 0.01
N LYS A 158 -6.84 13.93 -1.08
CA LYS A 158 -7.75 14.83 -1.80
C LYS A 158 -8.02 14.29 -3.21
N VAL A 159 -9.27 14.39 -3.66
CA VAL A 159 -9.68 14.17 -5.05
C VAL A 159 -10.16 15.49 -5.63
N ASN A 160 -9.54 15.94 -6.72
CA ASN A 160 -9.82 17.21 -7.36
C ASN A 160 -9.82 18.40 -6.37
N GLY A 161 -8.81 18.41 -5.48
CA GLY A 161 -8.63 19.41 -4.44
C GLY A 161 -9.54 19.28 -3.21
N LYS A 162 -10.55 18.40 -3.22
CA LYS A 162 -11.45 18.18 -2.10
C LYS A 162 -10.96 17.01 -1.23
N GLU A 163 -10.76 17.27 0.07
CA GLU A 163 -10.37 16.24 1.02
C GLU A 163 -11.43 15.14 1.12
N ARG A 164 -10.97 13.89 1.10
CA ARG A 164 -11.78 12.67 1.14
C ARG A 164 -11.41 11.74 2.28
N GLN A 165 -10.12 11.62 2.57
CA GLN A 165 -9.62 10.85 3.70
C GLN A 165 -8.76 11.74 4.58
N ARG A 166 -8.90 11.59 5.90
CA ARG A 166 -8.01 12.17 6.91
C ARG A 166 -8.10 11.36 8.19
N ALA A 167 -6.94 11.00 8.75
CA ALA A 167 -6.79 10.37 10.06
C ALA A 167 -5.39 10.66 10.61
N ASP A 168 -5.07 10.12 11.76
CA ASP A 168 -3.70 10.07 12.29
C ASP A 168 -3.13 8.64 12.13
N LEU A 169 -1.84 8.52 11.87
CA LEU A 169 -1.17 7.22 11.82
C LEU A 169 -1.28 6.47 13.17
N ALA A 170 -1.46 7.18 14.28
CA ALA A 170 -1.68 6.60 15.60
C ALA A 170 -3.03 5.86 15.72
N ASP A 171 -3.96 6.08 14.79
CA ASP A 171 -5.27 5.40 14.75
C ASP A 171 -5.19 3.98 14.15
N MET A 172 -4.00 3.52 13.72
CA MET A 172 -3.81 2.15 13.26
C MET A 172 -4.12 1.16 14.37
N ILE A 173 -4.95 0.16 14.07
CA ILE A 173 -5.28 -0.95 14.98
C ILE A 173 -4.05 -1.82 15.25
N TRP A 174 -3.31 -2.15 14.21
CA TRP A 174 -2.05 -2.88 14.23
C TRP A 174 -0.94 -1.94 13.78
N SER A 175 -0.04 -1.62 14.69
CA SER A 175 1.14 -0.80 14.38
C SER A 175 2.07 -1.49 13.38
N VAL A 176 2.90 -0.71 12.69
CA VAL A 176 3.88 -1.25 11.72
C VAL A 176 4.76 -2.36 12.34
N PRO A 177 5.33 -2.22 13.56
CA PRO A 177 6.08 -3.29 14.19
C PRO A 177 5.28 -4.58 14.40
N GLU A 178 4.01 -4.47 14.79
CA GLU A 178 3.13 -5.64 14.99
C GLU A 178 2.79 -6.31 13.66
N GLN A 179 2.56 -5.54 12.59
CA GLN A 179 2.34 -6.08 11.24
C GLN A 179 3.55 -6.88 10.74
N ILE A 180 4.77 -6.34 10.90
CA ILE A 180 6.01 -7.02 10.52
C ILE A 180 6.18 -8.31 11.34
N ALA A 181 5.97 -8.26 12.66
CA ALA A 181 6.05 -9.41 13.53
C ALA A 181 5.08 -10.51 13.09
N TYR A 182 3.80 -10.16 12.90
CA TYR A 182 2.77 -11.11 12.49
C TYR A 182 3.05 -11.72 11.12
N LEU A 183 3.38 -10.91 10.10
CA LEU A 183 3.75 -11.41 8.77
C LEU A 183 4.93 -12.37 8.84
N SER A 184 5.94 -12.10 9.68
CA SER A 184 7.13 -12.92 9.80
C SER A 184 6.90 -14.30 10.47
N GLU A 185 5.76 -14.50 11.10
CA GLU A 185 5.34 -15.82 11.58
C GLU A 185 4.92 -16.73 10.41
N HIS A 186 4.27 -16.13 9.39
CA HIS A 186 3.72 -16.83 8.23
C HIS A 186 4.72 -16.92 7.07
N TYR A 187 5.54 -15.87 6.88
CA TYR A 187 6.47 -15.75 5.75
C TYR A 187 7.91 -15.57 6.23
N MET A 188 8.87 -16.07 5.46
CA MET A 188 10.22 -15.54 5.48
C MET A 188 10.16 -14.19 4.77
N LEU A 189 10.25 -13.10 5.54
CA LEU A 189 10.37 -11.77 4.97
C LEU A 189 11.75 -11.58 4.36
N GLU A 190 11.83 -10.80 3.28
CA GLU A 190 13.05 -10.62 2.50
C GLU A 190 13.32 -9.12 2.26
N PRO A 191 14.58 -8.72 2.03
CA PRO A 191 14.86 -7.39 1.51
C PRO A 191 14.09 -7.16 0.20
N GLY A 192 13.48 -5.99 0.06
CA GLY A 192 12.62 -5.67 -1.08
C GLY A 192 11.14 -5.94 -0.85
N ASP A 193 10.73 -6.60 0.23
CA ASP A 193 9.33 -6.67 0.61
C ASP A 193 8.82 -5.29 1.01
N VAL A 194 7.61 -4.93 0.60
CA VAL A 194 6.91 -3.73 1.03
C VAL A 194 5.57 -4.09 1.66
N ILE A 195 5.13 -3.27 2.62
CA ILE A 195 3.89 -3.43 3.37
C ILE A 195 3.06 -2.17 3.20
N PHE A 196 1.89 -2.29 2.61
CA PHE A 196 0.82 -1.32 2.63
C PHE A 196 0.06 -1.53 3.94
N THR A 197 0.04 -0.51 4.81
CA THR A 197 -0.28 -0.68 6.24
C THR A 197 -1.75 -0.47 6.59
N GLY A 198 -2.61 -0.32 5.58
CA GLY A 198 -4.03 -0.07 5.74
C GLY A 198 -4.41 1.39 5.58
N THR A 199 -5.65 1.60 5.21
CA THR A 199 -6.23 2.90 4.86
C THR A 199 -7.22 3.38 5.92
N PRO A 200 -7.33 4.70 6.19
CA PRO A 200 -8.39 5.26 7.01
C PRO A 200 -9.75 5.30 6.28
N ALA A 201 -10.80 5.65 7.01
CA ALA A 201 -12.14 5.91 6.49
C ALA A 201 -12.17 6.97 5.37
N GLY A 202 -13.23 6.98 4.57
CA GLY A 202 -13.44 7.94 3.49
C GLY A 202 -12.97 7.44 2.12
N VAL A 203 -12.79 6.13 1.96
CA VAL A 203 -12.56 5.49 0.64
C VAL A 203 -13.70 5.80 -0.31
N GLY A 204 -13.43 5.93 -1.59
CA GLY A 204 -14.47 6.30 -2.55
C GLY A 204 -14.07 6.12 -4.00
N PRO A 205 -15.06 6.22 -4.92
CA PRO A 205 -14.83 6.00 -6.34
C PRO A 205 -14.09 7.14 -7.01
N VAL A 206 -13.36 6.79 -8.06
CA VAL A 206 -12.74 7.70 -9.03
C VAL A 206 -13.19 7.37 -10.45
N LYS A 207 -12.98 8.32 -11.35
CA LYS A 207 -13.25 8.19 -12.77
C LYS A 207 -12.11 8.79 -13.59
N PRO A 208 -12.00 8.48 -14.87
CA PRO A 208 -11.06 9.15 -15.76
C PRO A 208 -11.17 10.67 -15.69
N GLY A 209 -10.03 11.35 -15.59
CA GLY A 209 -9.90 12.78 -15.40
C GLY A 209 -9.72 13.23 -13.94
N ASP A 210 -9.98 12.36 -12.97
CA ASP A 210 -9.78 12.72 -11.56
C ASP A 210 -8.29 12.79 -11.20
N GLU A 211 -7.94 13.79 -10.39
CA GLU A 211 -6.60 14.00 -9.83
C GLU A 211 -6.64 13.71 -8.32
N LEU A 212 -5.75 12.82 -7.90
CA LEU A 212 -5.56 12.44 -6.51
C LEU A 212 -4.26 13.04 -5.99
N LEU A 213 -4.34 13.63 -4.80
CA LEU A 213 -3.18 14.07 -4.03
C LEU A 213 -3.28 13.44 -2.65
N ALA A 214 -2.40 12.49 -2.36
CA ALA A 214 -2.27 11.85 -1.07
C ALA A 214 -1.04 12.37 -0.34
N GLY A 215 -1.07 12.41 0.99
CA GLY A 215 0.07 12.85 1.78
C GLY A 215 0.08 12.27 3.18
N ILE A 216 1.28 12.18 3.74
CA ILE A 216 1.54 11.79 5.13
C ILE A 216 2.57 12.74 5.70
N ASP A 217 2.24 13.33 6.85
CA ASP A 217 3.10 14.30 7.53
C ASP A 217 4.51 13.74 7.75
N GLY A 218 5.52 14.49 7.30
CA GLY A 218 6.93 14.13 7.41
C GLY A 218 7.40 13.03 6.44
N VAL A 219 6.49 12.27 5.79
CA VAL A 219 6.88 11.21 4.84
C VAL A 219 6.95 11.74 3.42
N GLY A 220 5.91 12.43 2.95
CA GLY A 220 5.86 13.00 1.60
C GLY A 220 4.45 13.07 1.02
N GLU A 221 4.38 13.28 -0.28
CA GLU A 221 3.14 13.35 -1.06
C GLU A 221 3.22 12.44 -2.29
N LEU A 222 2.05 12.01 -2.77
CA LEU A 222 1.89 11.23 -3.98
C LEU A 222 0.79 11.85 -4.83
N LYS A 223 1.10 12.13 -6.11
CA LYS A 223 0.14 12.62 -7.10
C LYS A 223 -0.19 11.53 -8.10
N VAL A 224 -1.47 11.31 -8.33
CA VAL A 224 -1.97 10.35 -9.32
C VAL A 224 -3.07 11.01 -10.14
N LYS A 225 -3.04 10.80 -11.45
CA LYS A 225 -4.11 11.18 -12.37
C LYS A 225 -4.73 9.93 -12.97
N ILE A 226 -6.03 9.78 -12.81
CA ILE A 226 -6.74 8.68 -13.44
C ILE A 226 -6.98 9.03 -14.92
N VAL A 227 -6.46 8.20 -15.81
CA VAL A 227 -6.65 8.35 -17.27
C VAL A 227 -7.61 7.30 -17.81
N ALA A 228 -8.02 7.45 -19.06
CA ALA A 228 -8.90 6.48 -19.72
C ALA A 228 -8.28 5.07 -19.71
N ALA A 229 -9.13 4.04 -19.79
CA ALA A 229 -8.67 2.66 -19.98
C ALA A 229 -7.81 2.53 -21.26
N LEU A 230 -6.85 1.61 -21.22
CA LEU A 230 -6.03 1.20 -22.37
C LEU A 230 -6.89 0.53 -23.43
#